data_a79a0654e028cba72b5f592c42daceaa
#
_entry.id   a79a0654e028cba72b5f592c42daceaa
#
_cell.length_a   1.000
_cell.length_b   1.000
_cell.length_c   1.000
_cell.angle_alpha   90.00
_cell.angle_beta   90.00
_cell.angle_gamma   90.00
#
_symmetry.space_group_name_H-M   'P 1'
#
loop_
_entity.id
_entity.type
_entity.pdbx_description
1 polymer ?
#
loop_
_entity_poly.entity_id
_entity_poly.type
_entity_poly.pdbx_seq_one_letter_code
_entity_poly.pdbx_strand_id
1 'polypeptide(L)'
;MRNIFFFLCFISLSSLLSADQLDEVYARVASHPVTKGELSQEQYIKIADRSLKSKGTFVLSQDKGVIFEITEPFPSSMVVTETRLVQTLPGNVTAVMDGSENAMFKNIAQIIHSVFANDVQVLRDNFQVSVLGGPKDVVELVPKDPLLVMLFEKITLTVGDSIDSVSIAETGGNWVNYSFYNKTFPEKLTSDEEARFAN
;
A
#
# COMPACT_ATOMS: atom_id res chain seq x y z
N MET A 1 50.51 -31.62 -14.94
CA MET A 1 49.69 -31.40 -13.75
C MET A 1 48.94 -30.08 -13.94
N ARG A 2 47.66 -30.20 -14.28
CA ARG A 2 46.88 -29.07 -14.77
C ARG A 2 45.63 -29.01 -13.89
N ASN A 3 45.61 -28.13 -12.86
CA ASN A 3 44.45 -27.91 -12.03
C ASN A 3 43.52 -26.90 -12.72
N ILE A 4 42.39 -27.40 -13.15
CA ILE A 4 41.31 -26.61 -13.68
C ILE A 4 40.49 -26.14 -12.48
N PHE A 5 40.49 -24.83 -12.25
CA PHE A 5 39.64 -24.15 -11.27
C PHE A 5 38.24 -24.05 -11.81
N PHE A 6 37.33 -24.85 -11.30
CA PHE A 6 35.87 -24.73 -11.57
C PHE A 6 35.33 -23.66 -10.60
N PHE A 7 35.25 -22.42 -11.08
CA PHE A 7 34.56 -21.36 -10.35
C PHE A 7 33.09 -21.43 -10.75
N LEU A 8 32.29 -22.13 -9.93
CA LEU A 8 30.86 -22.25 -10.13
C LEU A 8 30.19 -20.91 -9.79
N CYS A 9 29.59 -20.33 -10.80
CA CYS A 9 28.74 -19.14 -10.73
C CYS A 9 27.44 -19.49 -9.96
N PHE A 10 27.38 -19.14 -8.66
CA PHE A 10 26.25 -19.42 -7.76
C PHE A 10 25.52 -18.11 -7.35
N ILE A 11 25.35 -17.17 -8.31
CA ILE A 11 24.72 -15.90 -8.04
C ILE A 11 23.67 -15.62 -9.14
N SER A 12 22.49 -16.23 -9.08
CA SER A 12 21.30 -15.70 -9.77
C SER A 12 20.00 -16.46 -9.51
N LEU A 13 19.92 -17.35 -8.53
CA LEU A 13 18.67 -18.12 -8.31
C LEU A 13 17.73 -17.48 -7.31
N SER A 14 18.21 -16.60 -6.43
CA SER A 14 17.39 -15.98 -5.38
C SER A 14 16.45 -14.88 -5.89
N SER A 15 16.79 -14.19 -6.96
CA SER A 15 15.97 -13.11 -7.50
C SER A 15 14.77 -13.59 -8.32
N LEU A 16 14.86 -14.75 -8.95
CA LEU A 16 13.75 -15.34 -9.69
C LEU A 16 12.68 -15.94 -8.77
N LEU A 17 13.09 -16.53 -7.62
CA LEU A 17 12.12 -17.04 -6.64
C LEU A 17 11.28 -15.92 -6.02
N SER A 18 11.89 -14.78 -5.72
CA SER A 18 11.16 -13.65 -5.12
C SER A 18 10.17 -12.99 -6.09
N ALA A 19 10.43 -13.05 -7.40
CA ALA A 19 9.51 -12.53 -8.41
C ALA A 19 8.24 -13.36 -8.49
N ASP A 20 8.36 -14.68 -8.56
CA ASP A 20 7.23 -15.62 -8.57
C ASP A 20 6.37 -15.49 -7.31
N GLN A 21 7.00 -15.38 -6.14
CA GLN A 21 6.28 -15.24 -4.86
C GLN A 21 5.45 -13.97 -4.79
N LEU A 22 5.96 -12.84 -5.28
CA LEU A 22 5.21 -11.59 -5.30
C LEU A 22 3.98 -11.70 -6.19
N ASP A 23 4.11 -12.30 -7.38
CA ASP A 23 3.00 -12.51 -8.30
C ASP A 23 1.92 -13.40 -7.68
N GLU A 24 2.30 -14.46 -6.96
CA GLU A 24 1.36 -15.32 -6.24
C GLU A 24 0.62 -14.56 -5.12
N VAL A 25 1.33 -13.75 -4.34
CA VAL A 25 0.72 -12.93 -3.28
C VAL A 25 -0.30 -11.97 -3.88
N TYR A 26 0.08 -11.27 -4.94
CA TYR A 26 -0.80 -10.28 -5.56
C TYR A 26 -1.94 -10.91 -6.37
N ALA A 27 -1.75 -12.11 -6.91
CA ALA A 27 -2.86 -12.87 -7.52
C ALA A 27 -3.96 -13.22 -6.51
N ARG A 28 -3.62 -13.49 -5.25
CA ARG A 28 -4.61 -13.67 -4.18
C ARG A 28 -5.34 -12.36 -3.87
N VAL A 29 -4.62 -11.25 -3.71
CA VAL A 29 -5.24 -9.93 -3.52
C VAL A 29 -6.16 -9.59 -4.69
N ALA A 30 -5.73 -9.88 -5.91
CA ALA A 30 -6.47 -9.64 -7.15
C ALA A 30 -7.72 -10.53 -7.31
N SER A 31 -7.82 -11.63 -6.58
CA SER A 31 -9.03 -12.48 -6.62
C SER A 31 -10.27 -11.79 -6.02
N HIS A 32 -10.07 -10.67 -5.33
CA HIS A 32 -11.13 -9.88 -4.69
C HIS A 32 -11.23 -8.48 -5.33
N PRO A 33 -12.11 -8.28 -6.32
CA PRO A 33 -12.26 -6.98 -7.00
C PRO A 33 -12.55 -5.83 -6.04
N VAL A 34 -13.29 -6.13 -4.96
CA VAL A 34 -13.60 -5.19 -3.90
C VAL A 34 -13.38 -5.86 -2.55
N THR A 35 -12.67 -5.18 -1.65
CA THR A 35 -12.53 -5.59 -0.25
C THR A 35 -13.02 -4.46 0.63
N LYS A 36 -13.88 -4.79 1.59
CA LYS A 36 -14.43 -3.82 2.57
C LYS A 36 -14.26 -4.36 3.97
N GLY A 37 -14.19 -3.47 4.94
CA GLY A 37 -14.12 -3.87 6.34
C GLY A 37 -13.86 -2.71 7.27
N GLU A 38 -13.35 -3.05 8.43
CA GLU A 38 -12.96 -2.10 9.46
C GLU A 38 -11.46 -1.88 9.40
N LEU A 39 -11.02 -0.68 9.77
CA LEU A 39 -9.61 -0.34 9.90
C LEU A 39 -9.30 0.23 11.28
N SER A 40 -8.09 -0.04 11.75
CA SER A 40 -7.43 0.76 12.77
C SER A 40 -6.15 1.35 12.20
N GLN A 41 -5.87 2.59 12.58
CA GLN A 41 -4.63 3.28 12.24
C GLN A 41 -3.93 3.68 13.53
N GLU A 42 -2.62 3.47 13.58
CA GLU A 42 -1.76 4.05 14.59
C GLU A 42 -0.64 4.82 13.90
N GLN A 43 -0.55 6.10 14.16
CA GLN A 43 0.47 7.00 13.61
C GLN A 43 1.33 7.56 14.73
N TYR A 44 2.63 7.32 14.67
CA TYR A 44 3.61 7.92 15.57
C TYR A 44 4.20 9.19 14.96
N ILE A 45 4.19 10.25 15.72
CA ILE A 45 4.75 11.55 15.36
C ILE A 45 5.97 11.81 16.24
N LYS A 46 7.15 11.64 15.69
CA LYS A 46 8.43 11.69 16.41
C LYS A 46 8.66 13.01 17.11
N ILE A 47 8.40 14.14 16.45
CA ILE A 47 8.62 15.46 17.02
C ILE A 47 7.74 15.73 18.25
N ALA A 48 6.58 15.06 18.33
CA ALA A 48 5.66 15.18 19.45
C ALA A 48 5.82 14.04 20.45
N ASP A 49 6.63 13.02 20.14
CA ASP A 49 6.77 11.77 20.87
C ASP A 49 5.41 11.16 21.27
N ARG A 50 4.51 11.06 20.29
CA ARG A 50 3.12 10.63 20.51
C ARG A 50 2.63 9.74 19.39
N SER A 51 1.83 8.73 19.76
CA SER A 51 1.00 7.97 18.83
C SER A 51 -0.43 8.49 18.83
N LEU A 52 -0.99 8.63 17.64
CA LEU A 52 -2.41 8.89 17.40
C LEU A 52 -3.06 7.59 16.94
N LYS A 53 -4.18 7.24 17.54
CA LYS A 53 -4.96 6.06 17.17
C LYS A 53 -6.29 6.49 16.58
N SER A 54 -6.63 5.89 15.46
CA SER A 54 -7.88 6.14 14.73
C SER A 54 -8.54 4.83 14.39
N LYS A 55 -9.86 4.86 14.23
CA LYS A 55 -10.65 3.72 13.78
C LYS A 55 -11.64 4.17 12.71
N GLY A 56 -12.04 3.23 11.88
CA GLY A 56 -12.99 3.53 10.83
C GLY A 56 -13.28 2.32 9.96
N THR A 57 -13.68 2.60 8.73
CA THR A 57 -13.94 1.60 7.70
C THR A 57 -13.12 1.90 6.46
N PHE A 58 -12.99 0.90 5.61
CA PHE A 58 -12.32 1.04 4.32
C PHE A 58 -13.08 0.34 3.21
N VAL A 59 -12.86 0.84 2.01
CA VAL A 59 -13.26 0.20 0.76
C VAL A 59 -12.05 0.21 -0.15
N LEU A 60 -11.58 -0.97 -0.55
CA LEU A 60 -10.56 -1.16 -1.57
C LEU A 60 -11.23 -1.65 -2.84
N SER A 61 -10.97 -0.99 -3.95
CA SER A 61 -11.35 -1.42 -5.29
C SER A 61 -10.10 -1.49 -6.15
N GLN A 62 -9.88 -2.62 -6.79
CA GLN A 62 -8.71 -2.80 -7.65
C GLN A 62 -8.69 -1.81 -8.81
N ASP A 63 -9.86 -1.51 -9.36
CA ASP A 63 -9.99 -0.62 -10.53
C ASP A 63 -10.05 0.86 -10.17
N LYS A 64 -10.48 1.20 -8.94
CA LYS A 64 -10.80 2.59 -8.57
C LYS A 64 -9.81 3.18 -7.56
N GLY A 65 -9.29 2.36 -6.63
CA GLY A 65 -8.41 2.81 -5.57
C GLY A 65 -8.95 2.51 -4.17
N VAL A 66 -8.78 3.43 -3.24
CA VAL A 66 -9.13 3.22 -1.84
C VAL A 66 -9.94 4.37 -1.25
N ILE A 67 -10.91 4.03 -0.41
CA ILE A 67 -11.64 4.96 0.47
C ILE A 67 -11.32 4.56 1.89
N PHE A 68 -10.82 5.50 2.69
CA PHE A 68 -10.72 5.41 4.14
C PHE A 68 -11.73 6.36 4.77
N GLU A 69 -12.52 5.84 5.70
CA GLU A 69 -13.50 6.58 6.46
C GLU A 69 -13.16 6.48 7.93
N ILE A 70 -12.49 7.48 8.48
CA ILE A 70 -12.18 7.54 9.90
C ILE A 70 -13.42 8.04 10.66
N THR A 71 -13.81 7.30 11.69
CA THR A 71 -14.96 7.64 12.55
C THR A 71 -14.51 8.14 13.92
N GLU A 72 -13.35 7.69 14.39
CA GLU A 72 -12.80 8.03 15.70
C GLU A 72 -11.30 8.35 15.61
N PRO A 73 -10.78 9.29 16.43
CA PRO A 73 -11.50 10.21 17.33
C PRO A 73 -12.09 11.42 16.58
N PHE A 74 -11.57 11.73 15.38
CA PHE A 74 -11.99 12.87 14.57
C PHE A 74 -12.45 12.34 13.20
N PRO A 75 -13.74 12.44 12.90
CA PRO A 75 -14.27 11.98 11.61
C PRO A 75 -13.53 12.64 10.43
N SER A 76 -13.14 11.84 9.48
CA SER A 76 -12.53 12.31 8.22
C SER A 76 -12.66 11.24 7.15
N SER A 77 -12.62 11.65 5.90
CA SER A 77 -12.64 10.75 4.76
C SER A 77 -11.44 11.03 3.87
N MET A 78 -10.87 9.97 3.31
CA MET A 78 -9.84 10.06 2.30
C MET A 78 -10.17 9.13 1.14
N VAL A 79 -10.20 9.66 -0.06
CA VAL A 79 -10.35 8.90 -1.30
C VAL A 79 -9.06 9.05 -2.10
N VAL A 80 -8.47 7.92 -2.44
CA VAL A 80 -7.26 7.87 -3.28
C VAL A 80 -7.58 7.06 -4.53
N THR A 81 -7.36 7.66 -5.69
CA THR A 81 -7.39 7.01 -6.99
C THR A 81 -5.98 7.03 -7.59
N GLU A 82 -5.80 6.47 -8.76
CA GLU A 82 -4.51 6.51 -9.48
C GLU A 82 -3.99 7.94 -9.71
N THR A 83 -4.89 8.90 -9.87
CA THR A 83 -4.52 10.28 -10.25
C THR A 83 -4.91 11.33 -9.23
N ARG A 84 -5.69 11.00 -8.22
CA ARG A 84 -6.30 12.00 -7.33
C ARG A 84 -6.35 11.51 -5.89
N LEU A 85 -6.13 12.43 -4.96
CA LEU A 85 -6.42 12.27 -3.53
C LEU A 85 -7.37 13.37 -3.09
N VAL A 86 -8.45 12.99 -2.44
CA VAL A 86 -9.41 13.91 -1.84
C VAL A 86 -9.49 13.61 -0.35
N GLN A 87 -9.19 14.61 0.48
CA GLN A 87 -9.39 14.52 1.92
C GLN A 87 -10.51 15.45 2.34
N THR A 88 -11.42 14.95 3.16
CA THR A 88 -12.59 15.68 3.65
C THR A 88 -12.66 15.57 5.17
N LEU A 89 -12.83 16.71 5.84
CA LEU A 89 -13.28 16.80 7.22
C LEU A 89 -14.78 17.09 7.25
N PRO A 90 -15.49 16.86 8.38
CA PRO A 90 -16.92 17.09 8.48
C PRO A 90 -17.32 18.48 7.95
N GLY A 91 -18.13 18.48 6.90
CA GLY A 91 -18.67 19.70 6.30
C GLY A 91 -17.80 20.40 5.26
N ASN A 92 -16.53 20.00 5.08
CA ASN A 92 -15.66 20.69 4.12
C ASN A 92 -14.62 19.75 3.49
N VAL A 93 -14.42 19.87 2.18
CA VAL A 93 -13.24 19.33 1.50
C VAL A 93 -12.02 20.12 1.96
N THR A 94 -11.04 19.45 2.56
CA THR A 94 -9.85 20.09 3.14
C THR A 94 -8.65 20.09 2.22
N ALA A 95 -8.52 19.07 1.37
CA ALA A 95 -7.44 18.98 0.40
C ALA A 95 -7.91 18.19 -0.81
N VAL A 96 -7.58 18.69 -1.98
CA VAL A 96 -7.63 17.96 -3.24
C VAL A 96 -6.24 18.04 -3.84
N MET A 97 -5.62 16.88 -4.06
CA MET A 97 -4.36 16.78 -4.78
C MET A 97 -4.63 16.04 -6.09
N ASP A 98 -4.29 16.70 -7.19
CA ASP A 98 -4.46 16.17 -8.54
C ASP A 98 -3.09 15.91 -9.16
N GLY A 99 -2.90 14.72 -9.70
CA GLY A 99 -1.65 14.31 -10.34
C GLY A 99 -1.34 15.08 -11.64
N SER A 100 -2.33 15.73 -12.24
CA SER A 100 -2.11 16.60 -13.42
C SER A 100 -1.34 17.88 -13.07
N GLU A 101 -1.44 18.33 -11.83
CA GLU A 101 -0.81 19.56 -11.34
C GLU A 101 0.50 19.30 -10.60
N ASN A 102 0.72 18.09 -10.11
CA ASN A 102 1.88 17.74 -9.29
C ASN A 102 2.41 16.35 -9.60
N ALA A 103 3.54 16.28 -10.31
CA ALA A 103 4.17 15.01 -10.69
C ALA A 103 4.59 14.16 -9.50
N MET A 104 5.05 14.77 -8.39
CA MET A 104 5.40 14.02 -7.18
C MET A 104 4.18 13.37 -6.55
N PHE A 105 3.05 14.08 -6.52
CA PHE A 105 1.80 13.53 -6.04
C PHE A 105 1.31 12.38 -6.93
N LYS A 106 1.40 12.52 -8.25
CA LYS A 106 1.04 11.45 -9.18
C LYS A 106 1.81 10.16 -8.88
N ASN A 107 3.12 10.26 -8.65
CA ASN A 107 3.94 9.10 -8.31
C ASN A 107 3.49 8.45 -6.99
N ILE A 108 3.20 9.25 -5.95
CA ILE A 108 2.72 8.74 -4.65
C ILE A 108 1.35 8.07 -4.80
N ALA A 109 0.43 8.68 -5.53
CA ALA A 109 -0.90 8.11 -5.77
C ALA A 109 -0.81 6.78 -6.55
N GLN A 110 0.03 6.70 -7.57
CA GLN A 110 0.29 5.47 -8.31
C GLN A 110 0.85 4.37 -7.43
N ILE A 111 1.74 4.70 -6.49
CA ILE A 111 2.29 3.72 -5.55
C ILE A 111 1.23 3.24 -4.58
N ILE A 112 0.45 4.14 -3.98
CA ILE A 112 -0.66 3.75 -3.11
C ILE A 112 -1.63 2.86 -3.89
N HIS A 113 -1.97 3.25 -5.11
CA HIS A 113 -2.83 2.44 -5.97
C HIS A 113 -2.20 1.07 -6.25
N SER A 114 -0.91 0.99 -6.61
CA SER A 114 -0.22 -0.27 -6.93
C SER A 114 -0.12 -1.23 -5.73
N VAL A 115 -0.07 -0.71 -4.51
CA VAL A 115 -0.09 -1.54 -3.29
C VAL A 115 -1.43 -2.29 -3.15
N PHE A 116 -2.52 -1.69 -3.58
CA PHE A 116 -3.87 -2.26 -3.43
C PHE A 116 -4.45 -2.81 -4.75
N ALA A 117 -4.00 -2.31 -5.89
CA ALA A 117 -4.32 -2.82 -7.20
C ALA A 117 -3.21 -3.77 -7.68
N ASN A 118 -3.54 -4.76 -8.47
CA ASN A 118 -2.59 -5.79 -8.92
C ASN A 118 -1.52 -5.27 -9.91
N ASP A 119 -0.92 -4.12 -9.62
CA ASP A 119 0.14 -3.54 -10.44
C ASP A 119 1.53 -3.84 -9.88
N VAL A 120 1.89 -5.12 -9.92
CA VAL A 120 3.17 -5.64 -9.42
C VAL A 120 4.37 -5.02 -10.14
N GLN A 121 4.21 -4.61 -11.41
CA GLN A 121 5.30 -4.02 -12.18
C GLN A 121 5.69 -2.63 -11.62
N VAL A 122 4.72 -1.78 -11.30
CA VAL A 122 4.97 -0.49 -10.65
C VAL A 122 5.70 -0.67 -9.33
N LEU A 123 5.35 -1.70 -8.54
CA LEU A 123 6.07 -2.00 -7.30
C LEU A 123 7.54 -2.39 -7.59
N ARG A 124 7.77 -3.27 -8.55
CA ARG A 124 9.13 -3.69 -8.94
C ARG A 124 9.97 -2.54 -9.48
N ASP A 125 9.37 -1.61 -10.21
CA ASP A 125 10.09 -0.49 -10.79
C ASP A 125 10.55 0.51 -9.72
N ASN A 126 9.73 0.74 -8.71
CA ASN A 126 9.94 1.76 -7.68
C ASN A 126 10.59 1.23 -6.40
N PHE A 127 10.52 -0.09 -6.13
CA PHE A 127 10.99 -0.68 -4.89
C PHE A 127 11.92 -1.87 -5.12
N GLN A 128 12.85 -2.06 -4.20
CA GLN A 128 13.41 -3.38 -3.96
C GLN A 128 12.39 -4.17 -3.15
N VAL A 129 11.91 -5.27 -3.73
CA VAL A 129 10.84 -6.09 -3.16
C VAL A 129 11.43 -7.37 -2.58
N SER A 130 11.02 -7.73 -1.37
CA SER A 130 11.25 -9.04 -0.79
C SER A 130 9.96 -9.61 -0.24
N VAL A 131 9.78 -10.92 -0.39
CA VAL A 131 8.62 -11.67 0.12
C VAL A 131 9.13 -12.70 1.12
N LEU A 132 8.63 -12.63 2.34
CA LEU A 132 8.90 -13.60 3.40
C LEU A 132 7.67 -14.45 3.59
N GLY A 133 7.78 -15.72 3.27
CA GLY A 133 6.69 -16.69 3.46
C GLY A 133 6.51 -17.07 4.93
N GLY A 134 5.28 -17.42 5.28
CA GLY A 134 4.94 -17.86 6.65
C GLY A 134 3.47 -18.22 6.74
N PRO A 135 2.86 -18.19 7.94
CA PRO A 135 1.41 -18.30 8.08
C PRO A 135 0.62 -17.23 7.32
N LYS A 136 1.25 -16.09 7.12
CA LYS A 136 0.88 -15.00 6.21
C LYS A 136 2.14 -14.54 5.52
N ASP A 137 2.01 -14.10 4.28
CA ASP A 137 3.13 -13.53 3.56
C ASP A 137 3.40 -12.11 4.03
N VAL A 138 4.68 -11.78 4.15
CA VAL A 138 5.14 -10.43 4.44
C VAL A 138 5.89 -9.90 3.23
N VAL A 139 5.37 -8.83 2.64
CA VAL A 139 6.00 -8.13 1.52
C VAL A 139 6.69 -6.88 2.05
N GLU A 140 8.00 -6.80 1.89
CA GLU A 140 8.77 -5.61 2.21
C GLU A 140 9.13 -4.86 0.92
N LEU A 141 8.86 -3.57 0.93
CA LEU A 141 9.12 -2.63 -0.16
C LEU A 141 10.10 -1.56 0.32
N VAL A 142 11.33 -1.61 -0.17
CA VAL A 142 12.34 -0.59 0.11
C VAL A 142 12.46 0.31 -1.13
N PRO A 143 12.22 1.64 -1.01
CA PRO A 143 12.24 2.53 -2.16
C PRO A 143 13.58 2.53 -2.89
N LYS A 144 13.53 2.57 -4.23
CA LYS A 144 14.68 2.79 -5.12
C LYS A 144 14.65 4.18 -5.76
N ASP A 145 13.45 4.69 -6.00
CA ASP A 145 13.27 6.02 -6.57
C ASP A 145 13.74 7.10 -5.59
N PRO A 146 14.58 8.06 -6.00
CA PRO A 146 15.13 9.09 -5.12
C PRO A 146 14.08 9.95 -4.40
N LEU A 147 12.92 10.21 -5.04
CA LEU A 147 11.84 10.99 -4.42
C LEU A 147 11.16 10.18 -3.31
N LEU A 148 11.01 8.88 -3.51
CA LEU A 148 10.41 8.00 -2.51
C LEU A 148 11.34 7.77 -1.32
N VAL A 149 12.64 7.63 -1.56
CA VAL A 149 13.67 7.53 -0.49
C VAL A 149 13.65 8.75 0.43
N MET A 150 13.27 9.93 -0.10
CA MET A 150 13.11 11.14 0.72
C MET A 150 11.89 11.08 1.65
N LEU A 151 10.91 10.25 1.35
CA LEU A 151 9.64 10.16 2.07
C LEU A 151 9.58 8.92 2.97
N PHE A 152 10.02 7.78 2.46
CA PHE A 152 9.84 6.48 3.08
C PHE A 152 11.16 5.74 3.24
N GLU A 153 11.35 5.12 4.39
CA GLU A 153 12.43 4.15 4.61
C GLU A 153 12.01 2.76 4.12
N LYS A 154 10.79 2.36 4.45
CA LYS A 154 10.24 1.04 4.12
C LYS A 154 8.72 1.02 4.23
N ILE A 155 8.08 0.24 3.36
CA ILE A 155 6.68 -0.16 3.48
C ILE A 155 6.66 -1.67 3.69
N THR A 156 5.87 -2.15 4.64
CA THR A 156 5.70 -3.58 4.92
C THR A 156 4.23 -3.93 4.85
N LEU A 157 3.89 -4.94 4.06
CA LEU A 157 2.54 -5.47 3.93
C LEU A 157 2.48 -6.84 4.60
N THR A 158 1.41 -7.14 5.33
CA THR A 158 1.07 -8.49 5.72
C THR A 158 -0.14 -8.92 4.91
N VAL A 159 -0.05 -10.05 4.22
CA VAL A 159 -1.05 -10.52 3.27
C VAL A 159 -1.48 -11.94 3.61
N GLY A 160 -2.78 -12.10 3.87
CA GLY A 160 -3.47 -13.39 3.93
C GLY A 160 -4.23 -13.62 2.61
N ASP A 161 -5.54 -13.77 2.68
CA ASP A 161 -6.42 -13.81 1.50
C ASP A 161 -6.52 -12.43 0.82
N SER A 162 -6.31 -11.39 1.58
CA SER A 162 -6.16 -9.99 1.13
C SER A 162 -5.18 -9.28 2.05
N ILE A 163 -4.90 -7.99 1.82
CA ILE A 163 -4.02 -7.22 2.69
C ILE A 163 -4.62 -7.13 4.10
N ASP A 164 -3.86 -7.57 5.10
CA ASP A 164 -4.23 -7.52 6.52
C ASP A 164 -3.66 -6.29 7.23
N SER A 165 -2.47 -5.86 6.83
CA SER A 165 -1.86 -4.65 7.38
C SER A 165 -0.90 -4.00 6.40
N VAL A 166 -0.73 -2.69 6.58
CA VAL A 166 0.28 -1.87 5.92
C VAL A 166 1.01 -1.07 6.98
N SER A 167 2.32 -1.22 7.05
CA SER A 167 3.21 -0.43 7.91
C SER A 167 4.10 0.44 7.04
N ILE A 168 4.15 1.72 7.30
CA ILE A 168 4.96 2.70 6.58
C ILE A 168 5.93 3.35 7.56
N ALA A 169 7.22 3.14 7.37
CA ALA A 169 8.27 3.87 8.06
C ALA A 169 8.69 5.06 7.21
N GLU A 170 8.55 6.27 7.74
CA GLU A 170 8.91 7.51 7.07
C GLU A 170 10.35 7.91 7.35
N THR A 171 11.00 8.50 6.37
CA THR A 171 12.32 9.10 6.51
C THR A 171 12.25 10.27 7.49
N GLY A 172 12.71 10.16 8.66
CA GLY A 172 12.57 11.16 9.73
C GLY A 172 12.06 10.56 11.02
N GLY A 173 11.68 9.28 10.96
CA GLY A 173 11.34 8.44 12.09
C GLY A 173 9.90 8.54 12.55
N ASN A 174 8.99 9.13 11.76
CA ASN A 174 7.57 8.89 11.90
C ASN A 174 7.23 7.50 11.35
N TRP A 175 6.09 6.98 11.74
CA TRP A 175 5.55 5.77 11.12
C TRP A 175 4.02 5.75 11.22
N VAL A 176 3.40 5.01 10.32
CA VAL A 176 1.97 4.74 10.38
C VAL A 176 1.71 3.26 10.11
N ASN A 177 0.84 2.67 10.92
CA ASN A 177 0.37 1.30 10.78
C ASN A 177 -1.12 1.29 10.55
N TYR A 178 -1.56 0.65 9.47
CA TYR A 178 -2.94 0.32 9.19
C TYR A 178 -3.16 -1.17 9.43
N SER A 179 -4.25 -1.53 10.09
CA SER A 179 -4.71 -2.92 10.23
C SER A 179 -6.13 -3.01 9.69
N PHE A 180 -6.38 -4.02 8.85
CA PHE A 180 -7.65 -4.26 8.16
C PHE A 180 -8.27 -5.55 8.67
N TYR A 181 -9.48 -5.50 9.17
CA TYR A 181 -10.16 -6.61 9.81
C TYR A 181 -11.66 -6.62 9.50
N ASN A 182 -12.35 -7.69 9.92
CA ASN A 182 -13.78 -7.90 9.63
C ASN A 182 -14.09 -7.72 8.13
N LYS A 183 -13.22 -8.30 7.28
CA LYS A 183 -13.25 -8.11 5.84
C LYS A 183 -14.38 -8.87 5.17
N THR A 184 -14.97 -8.26 4.15
CA THR A 184 -15.93 -8.83 3.22
C THR A 184 -15.48 -8.57 1.79
N PHE A 185 -15.88 -9.43 0.86
CA PHE A 185 -15.41 -9.43 -0.51
C PHE A 185 -16.59 -9.38 -1.50
N PRO A 186 -17.28 -8.25 -1.62
CA PRO A 186 -18.34 -8.11 -2.61
C PRO A 186 -17.74 -8.05 -4.03
N GLU A 187 -18.51 -8.47 -5.02
CA GLU A 187 -18.09 -8.44 -6.42
C GLU A 187 -18.09 -7.02 -7.01
N LYS A 188 -18.86 -6.09 -6.41
CA LYS A 188 -19.04 -4.74 -6.94
C LYS A 188 -19.13 -3.71 -5.82
N LEU A 189 -18.77 -2.49 -6.17
CA LEU A 189 -19.05 -1.30 -5.37
C LEU A 189 -20.54 -1.00 -5.34
N THR A 190 -21.00 -0.31 -4.31
CA THR A 190 -22.33 0.33 -4.30
C THR A 190 -22.29 1.60 -5.14
N SER A 191 -23.46 2.10 -5.56
CA SER A 191 -23.56 3.34 -6.33
C SER A 191 -22.98 4.55 -5.59
N ASP A 192 -23.10 4.59 -4.25
CA ASP A 192 -22.55 5.67 -3.43
C ASP A 192 -21.01 5.61 -3.40
N GLU A 193 -20.43 4.41 -3.31
CA GLU A 193 -18.99 4.23 -3.35
C GLU A 193 -18.42 4.58 -4.73
N GLU A 194 -19.09 4.18 -5.81
CA GLU A 194 -18.71 4.57 -7.16
C GLU A 194 -18.73 6.10 -7.34
N ALA A 195 -19.76 6.77 -6.83
CA ALA A 195 -19.87 8.23 -6.87
C ALA A 195 -18.73 8.92 -6.11
N ARG A 196 -18.26 8.33 -5.00
CA ARG A 196 -17.14 8.87 -4.21
C ARG A 196 -15.80 8.76 -4.94
N PHE A 197 -15.58 7.72 -5.72
CA PHE A 197 -14.39 7.60 -6.57
C PHE A 197 -14.41 8.54 -7.78
N ALA A 198 -15.59 8.98 -8.20
CA ALA A 198 -15.76 9.87 -9.37
C ALA A 198 -15.60 11.36 -9.03
N ASN A 199 -15.77 11.75 -7.77
CA ASN A 199 -15.69 13.13 -7.28
C ASN A 199 -14.31 13.43 -6.68
#